data_005f4c49ac4dff77e656923a8d050b27
#
_entry.id   005f4c49ac4dff77e656923a8d050b27
#
_cell.length_a   1.000
_cell.length_b   1.000
_cell.length_c   1.000
_cell.angle_alpha   90.00
_cell.angle_beta   90.00
_cell.angle_gamma   90.00
#
_symmetry.space_group_name_H-M   'P 1'
#
loop_
_entity.id
_entity.type
_entity.pdbx_description
1 polymer ?
#
loop_
_entity_poly.entity_id
_entity_poly.type
_entity_poly.pdbx_seq_one_letter_code
_entity_poly.pdbx_strand_id
1 'polypeptide(L)'
;DDAYIKYYATCSKYADGSRKSISEEQGNRDGILARSAEDYFFLAEAYIRQGDYSKAAEYLNVIRRRAEWKAGEDRQEHVDGGAAFHEGSLGWGIWGADAEISTYCNRSSYYESNNLQLGSLDAIPSNLEVTDITSIASLPAEDQAICEKLGYSSAYDVAMCFLLNEKSREMMGEFVRWEDLARTKTLEARVKAYNKNAAPNFNPNKHYLRPIPQTFLDIIQKDGHALTTEEKSAMQNPGY
;
A
#
# COMPACT_ATOMS: atom_id res chain seq x y z
N ASP A 1 -19.72 9.57 -11.17
CA ASP A 1 -18.86 9.13 -10.06
C ASP A 1 -18.44 7.65 -10.12
N ASP A 2 -19.01 6.87 -11.03
CA ASP A 2 -18.54 5.48 -11.26
C ASP A 2 -17.19 5.41 -11.97
N ALA A 3 -16.75 6.51 -12.56
CA ALA A 3 -15.51 6.56 -13.31
C ALA A 3 -14.28 6.27 -12.43
N TYR A 4 -14.26 6.76 -11.19
CA TYR A 4 -13.10 6.59 -10.34
C TYR A 4 -12.88 5.15 -9.89
N ILE A 5 -13.92 4.32 -9.87
CA ILE A 5 -13.81 2.89 -9.55
C ILE A 5 -13.14 2.13 -10.69
N LYS A 6 -13.27 2.63 -11.93
CA LYS A 6 -12.77 1.96 -13.14
C LYS A 6 -11.44 2.51 -13.64
N TYR A 7 -11.09 3.76 -13.29
CA TYR A 7 -9.99 4.50 -13.89
C TYR A 7 -8.99 5.04 -12.85
N TYR A 8 -8.58 4.23 -11.90
CA TYR A 8 -7.47 4.57 -11.01
C TYR A 8 -6.18 3.89 -11.46
N ALA A 9 -5.05 4.46 -11.09
CA ALA A 9 -3.76 3.86 -11.35
C ALA A 9 -3.65 2.51 -10.63
N THR A 10 -3.32 1.47 -11.38
CA THR A 10 -3.15 0.13 -10.84
C THR A 10 -1.73 -0.08 -10.34
N CYS A 11 -1.58 -0.88 -9.29
CA CYS A 11 -0.26 -1.27 -8.80
C CYS A 11 0.33 -2.36 -9.68
N SER A 12 1.47 -2.09 -10.31
CA SER A 12 2.19 -3.07 -11.15
C SER A 12 3.10 -4.01 -10.34
N LYS A 13 3.19 -3.84 -9.04
CA LYS A 13 4.10 -4.60 -8.16
C LYS A 13 4.00 -6.13 -8.33
N TYR A 14 2.81 -6.63 -8.58
CA TYR A 14 2.54 -8.06 -8.77
C TYR A 14 2.32 -8.44 -10.23
N ALA A 15 2.49 -7.51 -11.15
CA ALA A 15 2.39 -7.85 -12.55
C ALA A 15 3.52 -8.81 -12.94
N ASP A 16 3.15 -9.86 -13.66
CA ASP A 16 4.09 -10.86 -14.18
C ASP A 16 4.24 -10.69 -15.68
N GLY A 17 5.37 -10.10 -16.10
CA GLY A 17 5.70 -9.89 -17.51
C GLY A 17 6.01 -11.16 -18.28
N SER A 18 6.15 -12.31 -17.61
CA SER A 18 6.42 -13.60 -18.23
C SER A 18 5.17 -14.35 -18.67
N ARG A 19 3.98 -13.82 -18.37
CA ARG A 19 2.72 -14.43 -18.81
C ARG A 19 2.63 -14.51 -20.33
N LYS A 20 2.01 -15.56 -20.83
CA LYS A 20 1.85 -15.77 -22.28
C LYS A 20 0.87 -14.79 -22.93
N SER A 21 -0.08 -14.30 -22.17
CA SER A 21 -1.13 -13.42 -22.63
C SER A 21 -1.47 -12.40 -21.55
N ILE A 22 -1.90 -11.21 -21.96
CA ILE A 22 -2.39 -10.16 -21.05
C ILE A 22 -3.64 -10.60 -20.28
N SER A 23 -4.42 -11.50 -20.85
CA SER A 23 -5.64 -12.04 -20.24
C SER A 23 -5.40 -13.27 -19.37
N GLU A 24 -4.16 -13.76 -19.30
CA GLU A 24 -3.84 -14.89 -18.44
C GLU A 24 -3.86 -14.44 -16.97
N GLU A 25 -4.72 -15.06 -16.19
CA GLU A 25 -4.87 -14.74 -14.76
C GLU A 25 -3.77 -15.36 -13.91
N GLN A 26 -3.19 -16.46 -14.39
CA GLN A 26 -2.15 -17.20 -13.68
C GLN A 26 -0.78 -16.63 -13.99
N GLY A 27 0.01 -16.42 -12.95
CA GLY A 27 1.40 -15.99 -13.05
C GLY A 27 2.31 -16.88 -12.21
N ASN A 28 3.61 -16.76 -12.44
CA ASN A 28 4.63 -17.49 -11.71
C ASN A 28 5.34 -16.66 -10.64
N ARG A 29 4.84 -15.44 -10.39
CA ARG A 29 5.45 -14.54 -9.43
C ARG A 29 5.06 -14.91 -8.01
N ASP A 30 6.05 -15.05 -7.14
CA ASP A 30 5.83 -15.35 -5.73
C ASP A 30 5.07 -14.22 -5.02
N GLY A 31 4.19 -14.60 -4.10
CA GLY A 31 3.54 -13.65 -3.19
C GLY A 31 4.50 -13.24 -2.08
N ILE A 32 4.57 -11.94 -1.79
CA ILE A 32 5.35 -11.42 -0.68
C ILE A 32 4.56 -11.63 0.61
N LEU A 33 5.11 -12.40 1.54
CA LEU A 33 4.53 -12.59 2.87
C LEU A 33 5.08 -11.58 3.88
N ALA A 34 6.38 -11.32 3.84
CA ALA A 34 7.07 -10.35 4.67
C ALA A 34 8.37 -9.93 3.98
N ARG A 35 8.84 -8.73 4.26
CA ARG A 35 10.12 -8.24 3.74
C ARG A 35 10.76 -7.20 4.67
N SER A 36 12.07 -7.05 4.57
CA SER A 36 12.88 -6.22 5.47
C SER A 36 12.44 -4.75 5.55
N ALA A 37 11.79 -4.21 4.53
CA ALA A 37 11.23 -2.86 4.61
C ALA A 37 10.22 -2.73 5.76
N GLU A 38 9.45 -3.77 6.05
CA GLU A 38 8.50 -3.78 7.15
C GLU A 38 9.18 -3.72 8.51
N ASP A 39 10.33 -4.39 8.65
CA ASP A 39 11.12 -4.36 9.90
C ASP A 39 11.60 -2.95 10.22
N TYR A 40 12.02 -2.17 9.20
CA TYR A 40 12.38 -0.76 9.39
C TYR A 40 11.20 0.08 9.88
N PHE A 41 9.98 -0.17 9.37
CA PHE A 41 8.78 0.51 9.85
C PHE A 41 8.43 0.12 11.28
N PHE A 42 8.58 -1.14 11.67
CA PHE A 42 8.36 -1.58 13.04
C PHE A 42 9.36 -0.96 14.01
N LEU A 43 10.63 -0.88 13.62
CA LEU A 43 11.66 -0.20 14.42
C LEU A 43 11.35 1.29 14.56
N ALA A 44 11.02 1.97 13.47
CA ALA A 44 10.64 3.39 13.53
C ALA A 44 9.42 3.61 14.42
N GLU A 45 8.39 2.76 14.33
CA GLU A 45 7.22 2.84 15.21
C GLU A 45 7.59 2.64 16.69
N ALA A 46 8.43 1.67 16.98
CA ALA A 46 8.88 1.42 18.35
C ALA A 46 9.58 2.65 18.94
N TYR A 47 10.42 3.32 18.16
CA TYR A 47 11.08 4.55 18.59
C TYR A 47 10.11 5.74 18.75
N ILE A 48 9.13 5.88 17.86
CA ILE A 48 8.07 6.89 18.03
C ILE A 48 7.32 6.67 19.34
N ARG A 49 6.97 5.42 19.66
CA ARG A 49 6.29 5.06 20.91
C ARG A 49 7.12 5.30 22.16
N GLN A 50 8.43 5.29 22.03
CA GLN A 50 9.38 5.64 23.09
C GLN A 50 9.68 7.14 23.18
N GLY A 51 9.20 7.95 22.21
CA GLY A 51 9.49 9.37 22.11
C GLY A 51 10.85 9.70 21.50
N ASP A 52 11.57 8.72 20.97
CA ASP A 52 12.84 8.93 20.25
C ASP A 52 12.57 9.15 18.75
N TYR A 53 12.08 10.33 18.44
CA TYR A 53 11.70 10.69 17.07
C TYR A 53 12.89 10.81 16.13
N SER A 54 14.06 11.17 16.66
CA SER A 54 15.28 11.23 15.86
C SER A 54 15.69 9.86 15.34
N LYS A 55 15.66 8.85 16.22
CA LYS A 55 15.96 7.48 15.84
C LYS A 55 14.90 6.91 14.88
N ALA A 56 13.65 7.25 15.11
CA ALA A 56 12.58 6.86 14.20
C ALA A 56 12.79 7.42 12.78
N ALA A 57 13.14 8.71 12.68
CA ALA A 57 13.46 9.35 11.39
C ALA A 57 14.63 8.65 10.67
N GLU A 58 15.66 8.26 11.42
CA GLU A 58 16.82 7.53 10.88
C GLU A 58 16.40 6.23 10.17
N TYR A 59 15.51 5.43 10.79
CA TYR A 59 15.02 4.19 10.19
C TYR A 59 14.07 4.44 9.01
N LEU A 60 13.21 5.45 9.06
CA LEU A 60 12.37 5.84 7.93
C LEU A 60 13.22 6.29 6.75
N ASN A 61 14.29 7.02 7.01
CA ASN A 61 15.19 7.50 5.96
C ASN A 61 15.98 6.38 5.28
N VAL A 62 16.12 5.20 5.87
CA VAL A 62 16.69 4.04 5.16
C VAL A 62 15.86 3.71 3.92
N ILE A 63 14.53 3.71 4.07
CA ILE A 63 13.61 3.43 2.96
C ILE A 63 13.61 4.59 1.96
N ARG A 64 13.57 5.82 2.44
CA ARG A 64 13.52 7.02 1.59
C ARG A 64 14.79 7.18 0.74
N ARG A 65 15.98 6.97 1.33
CA ARG A 65 17.26 7.00 0.61
C ARG A 65 17.33 5.99 -0.55
N ARG A 66 16.65 4.86 -0.45
CA ARG A 66 16.58 3.90 -1.53
C ARG A 66 15.85 4.46 -2.76
N ALA A 67 14.86 5.31 -2.55
CA ALA A 67 14.04 5.90 -3.61
C ALA A 67 14.64 7.18 -4.21
N GLU A 68 15.69 7.74 -3.60
CA GLU A 68 16.39 8.93 -4.11
C GLU A 68 17.07 8.67 -5.45
N TRP A 69 17.09 9.69 -6.30
CA TRP A 69 17.94 9.67 -7.47
C TRP A 69 19.42 9.82 -7.09
N LYS A 70 20.27 9.01 -7.69
CA LYS A 70 21.70 9.05 -7.45
C LYS A 70 22.43 9.44 -8.71
N ALA A 71 23.43 10.31 -8.57
CA ALA A 71 24.25 10.72 -9.68
C ALA A 71 24.91 9.49 -10.34
N GLY A 72 24.79 9.37 -11.66
CA GLY A 72 25.28 8.23 -12.43
C GLY A 72 24.31 7.04 -12.50
N GLU A 73 23.13 7.14 -11.87
CA GLU A 73 22.08 6.15 -12.04
C GLU A 73 21.36 6.38 -13.36
N ASP A 74 21.38 5.39 -14.23
CA ASP A 74 20.65 5.44 -15.49
C ASP A 74 19.25 4.86 -15.30
N ARG A 75 18.28 5.75 -15.09
CA ARG A 75 16.85 5.39 -15.05
C ARG A 75 16.16 5.58 -16.39
N GLN A 76 16.85 6.17 -17.36
CA GLN A 76 16.29 6.40 -18.69
C GLN A 76 15.98 5.08 -19.40
N GLU A 77 16.79 4.06 -19.17
CA GLU A 77 16.57 2.71 -19.68
C GLU A 77 15.21 2.13 -19.29
N HIS A 78 14.70 2.55 -18.14
CA HIS A 78 13.42 2.06 -17.59
C HIS A 78 12.26 3.01 -17.83
N VAL A 79 12.47 4.08 -18.60
CA VAL A 79 11.46 5.12 -18.84
C VAL A 79 11.35 5.35 -20.34
N ASP A 80 10.37 4.70 -20.94
CA ASP A 80 10.14 4.73 -22.39
C ASP A 80 8.91 5.56 -22.80
N GLY A 81 8.25 6.23 -21.84
CA GLY A 81 7.02 6.97 -22.10
C GLY A 81 5.83 6.08 -22.49
N GLY A 82 5.92 4.77 -22.22
CA GLY A 82 4.93 3.80 -22.65
C GLY A 82 5.13 3.34 -24.10
N ALA A 83 6.31 3.52 -24.69
CA ALA A 83 6.58 3.19 -26.09
C ALA A 83 6.25 1.75 -26.44
N ALA A 84 6.67 0.80 -25.61
CA ALA A 84 6.37 -0.61 -25.84
C ALA A 84 4.86 -0.92 -25.77
N PHE A 85 4.12 -0.18 -24.96
CA PHE A 85 2.67 -0.26 -24.90
C PHE A 85 2.05 0.25 -26.23
N HIS A 86 2.56 1.35 -26.76
CA HIS A 86 2.11 1.90 -28.03
C HIS A 86 2.52 1.04 -29.24
N GLU A 87 3.76 0.60 -29.28
CA GLU A 87 4.28 -0.27 -30.34
C GLU A 87 3.53 -1.59 -30.41
N GLY A 88 3.22 -2.15 -29.29
CA GLY A 88 2.51 -3.42 -29.23
C GLY A 88 1.11 -3.33 -29.79
N SER A 89 0.58 -2.12 -30.01
CA SER A 89 -0.82 -1.90 -30.38
C SER A 89 -1.79 -2.63 -29.49
N LEU A 90 -1.32 -3.03 -28.36
CA LEU A 90 -1.95 -3.99 -27.48
C LEU A 90 -2.56 -3.26 -26.34
N GLY A 91 -2.71 -2.03 -26.68
CA GLY A 91 -3.49 -1.15 -25.91
C GLY A 91 -4.81 -1.79 -25.60
N TRP A 92 -5.36 -1.36 -24.61
CA TRP A 92 -6.72 -1.57 -24.22
C TRP A 92 -7.65 -1.71 -25.43
N GLY A 93 -8.30 -2.83 -25.54
CA GLY A 93 -9.32 -3.06 -26.54
C GLY A 93 -8.99 -4.11 -27.58
N ILE A 94 -7.79 -4.63 -27.61
CA ILE A 94 -7.49 -5.82 -28.42
C ILE A 94 -7.71 -7.04 -27.55
N TRP A 95 -8.90 -7.59 -27.67
CA TRP A 95 -9.31 -8.83 -27.06
C TRP A 95 -9.41 -9.86 -28.17
N GLY A 96 -8.79 -11.02 -28.00
CA GLY A 96 -8.83 -12.09 -28.95
C GLY A 96 -7.45 -12.66 -29.26
N ALA A 97 -7.34 -13.36 -30.38
CA ALA A 97 -6.11 -14.05 -30.77
C ALA A 97 -4.88 -13.14 -30.85
N ASP A 98 -5.09 -11.89 -31.23
CA ASP A 98 -3.99 -10.93 -31.34
C ASP A 98 -3.48 -10.47 -29.96
N ALA A 99 -4.25 -10.64 -28.90
CA ALA A 99 -3.83 -10.33 -27.55
C ALA A 99 -2.75 -11.32 -27.04
N GLU A 100 -2.67 -12.50 -27.61
CA GLU A 100 -1.65 -13.49 -27.27
C GLU A 100 -0.27 -13.11 -27.82
N ILE A 101 -0.23 -12.27 -28.82
CA ILE A 101 1.01 -11.79 -29.44
C ILE A 101 1.48 -10.50 -28.72
N SER A 102 0.98 -10.31 -27.54
CA SER A 102 1.28 -9.11 -26.78
C SER A 102 2.78 -9.01 -26.50
N THR A 103 3.42 -8.12 -27.22
CA THR A 103 4.77 -7.68 -26.89
C THR A 103 4.84 -7.12 -25.49
N TYR A 104 3.72 -6.64 -24.99
CA TYR A 104 3.54 -6.13 -23.65
C TYR A 104 3.80 -7.20 -22.58
N CYS A 105 3.28 -8.41 -22.76
CA CYS A 105 3.53 -9.52 -21.82
C CYS A 105 4.83 -10.27 -22.11
N ASN A 106 5.33 -10.23 -23.34
CA ASN A 106 6.45 -11.05 -23.79
C ASN A 106 7.78 -10.31 -23.81
N ARG A 107 7.82 -9.02 -23.54
CA ARG A 107 9.05 -8.28 -23.46
C ARG A 107 9.67 -8.36 -22.08
N SER A 108 10.98 -8.51 -22.04
CA SER A 108 11.76 -8.40 -20.79
C SER A 108 11.63 -7.03 -20.15
N SER A 109 11.34 -6.02 -20.95
CA SER A 109 11.11 -4.63 -20.57
C SER A 109 9.66 -4.32 -20.18
N TYR A 110 8.84 -5.32 -19.90
CA TYR A 110 7.44 -5.11 -19.51
C TYR A 110 7.27 -4.07 -18.39
N TYR A 111 8.13 -4.11 -17.39
CA TYR A 111 8.08 -3.17 -16.28
C TYR A 111 8.57 -1.79 -16.67
N GLU A 112 9.56 -1.72 -17.52
CA GLU A 112 10.11 -0.47 -18.05
C GLU A 112 9.12 0.19 -19.00
N SER A 113 8.55 -0.58 -19.91
CA SER A 113 7.58 -0.08 -20.88
C SER A 113 6.28 0.42 -20.26
N ASN A 114 5.98 -0.01 -19.05
CA ASN A 114 4.85 0.46 -18.26
C ASN A 114 5.16 1.76 -17.48
N ASN A 115 6.39 2.24 -17.51
CA ASN A 115 6.80 3.47 -16.88
C ASN A 115 6.49 4.66 -17.78
N LEU A 116 5.41 5.36 -17.46
CA LEU A 116 5.06 6.59 -18.16
C LEU A 116 5.89 7.74 -17.62
N GLN A 117 6.78 8.28 -18.46
CA GLN A 117 7.53 9.47 -18.12
C GLN A 117 6.62 10.69 -18.28
N LEU A 118 6.28 11.32 -17.21
CA LEU A 118 5.44 12.51 -17.18
C LEU A 118 6.21 13.82 -17.00
N GLY A 119 7.53 13.74 -16.84
CA GLY A 119 8.37 14.89 -16.60
C GLY A 119 9.83 14.60 -16.88
N SER A 120 10.70 15.54 -16.54
CA SER A 120 12.15 15.36 -16.63
C SER A 120 12.66 14.45 -15.51
N LEU A 121 13.66 13.63 -15.80
CA LEU A 121 14.41 12.91 -14.78
C LEU A 121 15.07 13.85 -13.76
N ASP A 122 15.39 15.06 -14.19
CA ASP A 122 15.94 16.11 -13.32
C ASP A 122 14.95 16.53 -12.21
N ALA A 123 13.67 16.23 -12.37
CA ALA A 123 12.66 16.47 -11.35
C ALA A 123 12.63 15.39 -10.27
N ILE A 124 13.37 14.29 -10.42
CA ILE A 124 13.46 13.25 -9.41
C ILE A 124 14.34 13.76 -8.26
N PRO A 125 13.83 13.82 -7.04
CA PRO A 125 14.60 14.33 -5.92
C PRO A 125 15.83 13.48 -5.62
N SER A 126 16.98 14.15 -5.45
CA SER A 126 18.24 13.54 -5.01
C SER A 126 18.37 13.45 -3.49
N ASN A 127 17.43 14.02 -2.75
CA ASN A 127 17.35 13.92 -1.30
C ASN A 127 15.88 13.90 -0.89
N LEU A 128 15.45 12.79 -0.32
CA LEU A 128 14.11 12.58 0.21
C LEU A 128 14.09 12.51 1.74
N GLU A 129 15.23 12.66 2.40
CA GLU A 129 15.32 12.49 3.85
C GLU A 129 14.51 13.56 4.60
N VAL A 130 13.86 13.12 5.66
CA VAL A 130 13.15 13.97 6.61
C VAL A 130 13.75 13.75 7.99
N THR A 131 14.37 14.76 8.55
CA THR A 131 15.06 14.68 9.84
C THR A 131 14.17 15.02 11.03
N ASP A 132 13.23 15.95 10.85
CA ASP A 132 12.25 16.28 11.85
C ASP A 132 10.86 15.77 11.43
N ILE A 133 10.43 14.70 12.08
CA ILE A 133 9.12 14.07 11.85
C ILE A 133 8.07 14.50 12.89
N THR A 134 8.38 15.49 13.74
CA THR A 134 7.51 15.93 14.83
C THR A 134 6.74 17.22 14.50
N SER A 135 7.19 17.94 13.48
CA SER A 135 6.59 19.20 13.03
C SER A 135 5.94 19.01 11.67
N ILE A 136 4.69 19.41 11.53
CA ILE A 136 3.99 19.37 10.23
C ILE A 136 4.76 20.14 9.17
N ALA A 137 5.30 21.31 9.50
CA ALA A 137 6.02 22.16 8.56
C ALA A 137 7.31 21.52 8.00
N SER A 138 7.87 20.53 8.67
CA SER A 138 9.08 19.81 8.26
C SER A 138 8.79 18.60 7.35
N LEU A 139 7.52 18.22 7.20
CA LEU A 139 7.12 17.08 6.37
C LEU A 139 6.97 17.47 4.90
N PRO A 140 6.97 16.51 3.96
CA PRO A 140 6.52 16.73 2.60
C PRO A 140 5.10 17.31 2.54
N ALA A 141 4.82 18.12 1.51
CA ALA A 141 3.55 18.86 1.41
C ALA A 141 2.29 17.98 1.48
N GLU A 142 2.34 16.81 0.86
CA GLU A 142 1.24 15.85 0.94
C GLU A 142 1.01 15.29 2.34
N ASP A 143 2.08 15.09 3.13
CA ASP A 143 1.98 14.64 4.52
C ASP A 143 1.50 15.75 5.44
N GLN A 144 1.91 17.00 5.18
CA GLN A 144 1.36 18.17 5.86
C GLN A 144 -0.16 18.22 5.70
N ALA A 145 -0.65 18.16 4.45
CA ALA A 145 -2.08 18.19 4.14
C ALA A 145 -2.85 17.04 4.82
N ILE A 146 -2.24 15.87 4.94
CA ILE A 146 -2.86 14.73 5.62
C ILE A 146 -2.94 14.97 7.12
N CYS A 147 -1.87 15.44 7.75
CA CYS A 147 -1.86 15.75 9.19
C CYS A 147 -2.89 16.84 9.53
N GLU A 148 -2.94 17.90 8.74
CA GLU A 148 -3.92 18.99 8.91
C GLU A 148 -5.35 18.48 8.79
N LYS A 149 -5.64 17.68 7.75
CA LYS A 149 -6.98 17.11 7.53
C LYS A 149 -7.42 16.16 8.65
N LEU A 150 -6.47 15.47 9.28
CA LEU A 150 -6.73 14.58 10.41
C LEU A 150 -6.73 15.32 11.76
N GLY A 151 -6.37 16.60 11.78
CA GLY A 151 -6.31 17.41 13.00
C GLY A 151 -5.16 17.03 13.93
N TYR A 152 -4.10 16.43 13.40
CA TYR A 152 -2.93 16.04 14.19
C TYR A 152 -2.01 17.23 14.44
N SER A 153 -1.58 17.40 15.69
CA SER A 153 -0.71 18.50 16.09
C SER A 153 0.33 18.12 17.13
N SER A 154 0.15 17.00 17.83
CA SER A 154 1.17 16.51 18.76
C SER A 154 2.34 15.90 18.01
N ALA A 155 3.54 15.97 18.58
CA ALA A 155 4.74 15.34 18.02
C ALA A 155 4.51 13.84 17.71
N TYR A 156 3.83 13.14 18.63
CA TYR A 156 3.50 11.73 18.45
C TYR A 156 2.56 11.50 17.27
N ASP A 157 1.47 12.25 17.17
CA ASP A 157 0.48 12.05 16.10
C ASP A 157 1.06 12.40 14.74
N VAL A 158 1.85 13.47 14.65
CA VAL A 158 2.53 13.88 13.41
C VAL A 158 3.54 12.83 12.96
N ALA A 159 4.39 12.36 13.86
CA ALA A 159 5.39 11.32 13.55
C ALA A 159 4.72 9.99 13.16
N MET A 160 3.68 9.58 13.88
CA MET A 160 2.93 8.36 13.58
C MET A 160 2.18 8.49 12.24
N CYS A 161 1.63 9.67 11.95
CA CYS A 161 0.98 9.94 10.67
C CYS A 161 1.97 9.79 9.51
N PHE A 162 3.14 10.41 9.64
CA PHE A 162 4.21 10.33 8.64
C PHE A 162 4.67 8.89 8.43
N LEU A 163 4.97 8.15 9.51
CA LEU A 163 5.33 6.73 9.43
C LEU A 163 4.28 5.91 8.67
N LEU A 164 3.00 6.06 9.02
CA LEU A 164 1.92 5.31 8.38
C LEU A 164 1.73 5.69 6.91
N ASN A 165 2.05 6.93 6.53
CA ASN A 165 2.03 7.35 5.13
C ASN A 165 3.21 6.76 4.36
N GLU A 166 4.42 6.81 4.92
CA GLU A 166 5.60 6.15 4.33
C GLU A 166 5.36 4.66 4.15
N LYS A 167 4.87 3.98 5.18
CA LYS A 167 4.54 2.57 5.08
C LYS A 167 3.49 2.31 3.98
N SER A 168 2.52 3.20 3.82
CA SER A 168 1.52 3.09 2.75
C SER A 168 2.13 3.23 1.35
N ARG A 169 3.08 4.14 1.16
CA ARG A 169 3.80 4.33 -0.11
C ARG A 169 4.64 3.09 -0.46
N GLU A 170 5.40 2.61 0.51
CA GLU A 170 6.31 1.47 0.33
C GLU A 170 5.57 0.15 0.17
N MET A 171 4.55 -0.09 1.01
CA MET A 171 3.83 -1.36 1.10
C MET A 171 2.51 -1.36 0.30
N MET A 172 2.35 -0.44 -0.65
CA MET A 172 1.16 -0.39 -1.49
C MET A 172 0.94 -1.72 -2.22
N GLY A 173 -0.28 -2.26 -2.14
CA GLY A 173 -0.64 -3.55 -2.73
C GLY A 173 -0.27 -4.78 -1.90
N GLU A 174 0.39 -4.64 -0.75
CA GLU A 174 0.82 -5.76 0.10
C GLU A 174 -0.18 -6.09 1.23
N PHE A 175 -1.36 -5.54 1.19
CA PHE A 175 -2.51 -5.84 2.05
C PHE A 175 -2.33 -5.57 3.55
N VAL A 176 -1.27 -4.89 3.97
CA VAL A 176 -0.97 -4.61 5.39
C VAL A 176 -1.68 -3.35 5.94
N ARG A 177 -2.27 -2.53 5.07
CA ARG A 177 -2.78 -1.21 5.44
C ARG A 177 -3.88 -1.23 6.48
N TRP A 178 -4.83 -2.15 6.37
CA TRP A 178 -5.95 -2.23 7.31
C TRP A 178 -5.47 -2.62 8.71
N GLU A 179 -4.60 -3.60 8.78
CA GLU A 179 -4.01 -4.07 10.03
C GLU A 179 -3.24 -2.96 10.74
N ASP A 180 -2.45 -2.18 10.01
CA ASP A 180 -1.71 -1.06 10.57
C ASP A 180 -2.63 0.01 11.15
N LEU A 181 -3.65 0.42 10.39
CA LEU A 181 -4.60 1.43 10.84
C LEU A 181 -5.46 0.95 12.02
N ALA A 182 -5.85 -0.31 12.02
CA ALA A 182 -6.62 -0.91 13.11
C ALA A 182 -5.77 -1.01 14.38
N ARG A 183 -4.55 -1.53 14.26
CA ARG A 183 -3.60 -1.72 15.37
C ARG A 183 -3.18 -0.39 16.02
N THR A 184 -2.95 0.63 15.22
CA THR A 184 -2.57 1.98 15.68
C THR A 184 -3.76 2.82 16.11
N LYS A 185 -4.99 2.32 15.98
CA LYS A 185 -6.24 3.04 16.30
C LYS A 185 -6.47 4.30 15.46
N THR A 186 -5.88 4.36 14.27
CA THR A 186 -6.03 5.48 13.34
C THR A 186 -7.05 5.22 12.23
N LEU A 187 -7.61 4.00 12.16
CA LEU A 187 -8.54 3.58 11.12
C LEU A 187 -9.78 4.49 11.05
N GLU A 188 -10.41 4.76 12.19
CA GLU A 188 -11.63 5.57 12.25
C GLU A 188 -11.41 6.98 11.69
N ALA A 189 -10.36 7.66 12.15
CA ALA A 189 -10.05 9.01 11.70
C ALA A 189 -9.82 9.06 10.19
N ARG A 190 -9.08 8.09 9.66
CA ARG A 190 -8.80 8.02 8.22
C ARG A 190 -10.02 7.63 7.40
N VAL A 191 -10.86 6.72 7.87
CA VAL A 191 -12.13 6.39 7.19
C VAL A 191 -13.01 7.62 7.11
N LYS A 192 -13.20 8.32 8.23
CA LYS A 192 -14.01 9.54 8.28
C LYS A 192 -13.48 10.65 7.36
N ALA A 193 -12.17 10.80 7.27
CA ALA A 193 -11.54 11.84 6.46
C ALA A 193 -11.53 11.53 4.95
N TYR A 194 -11.43 10.26 4.56
CA TYR A 194 -11.10 9.89 3.18
C TYR A 194 -12.11 8.96 2.50
N ASN A 195 -12.94 8.25 3.26
CA ASN A 195 -13.92 7.32 2.69
C ASN A 195 -15.34 7.75 3.00
N LYS A 196 -15.85 8.69 2.20
CA LYS A 196 -17.20 9.24 2.35
C LYS A 196 -18.32 8.18 2.31
N ASN A 197 -18.08 7.05 1.67
CA ASN A 197 -19.06 5.98 1.54
C ASN A 197 -19.09 5.08 2.81
N ALA A 198 -17.95 4.82 3.39
CA ALA A 198 -17.85 4.01 4.61
C ALA A 198 -18.05 4.83 5.89
N ALA A 199 -17.68 6.10 5.88
CA ALA A 199 -17.68 6.96 7.07
C ALA A 199 -19.02 6.98 7.85
N PRO A 200 -20.21 7.09 7.20
CA PRO A 200 -21.49 7.11 7.91
C PRO A 200 -21.81 5.81 8.66
N ASN A 201 -21.26 4.69 8.18
CA ASN A 201 -21.54 3.35 8.72
C ASN A 201 -20.39 2.79 9.54
N PHE A 202 -19.32 3.57 9.73
CA PHE A 202 -18.17 3.09 10.50
C PHE A 202 -18.49 3.05 12.00
N ASN A 203 -18.39 1.86 12.57
CA ASN A 203 -18.55 1.62 14.00
C ASN A 203 -17.22 1.10 14.57
N PRO A 204 -16.52 1.88 15.43
CA PRO A 204 -15.22 1.48 15.97
C PRO A 204 -15.30 0.21 16.83
N ASN A 205 -16.41 -0.04 17.50
CA ASN A 205 -16.58 -1.25 18.33
C ASN A 205 -16.69 -2.53 17.49
N LYS A 206 -16.95 -2.40 16.20
CA LYS A 206 -17.06 -3.51 15.26
C LYS A 206 -15.90 -3.55 14.29
N HIS A 207 -15.66 -2.45 13.58
CA HIS A 207 -14.85 -2.44 12.36
C HIS A 207 -13.34 -2.39 12.60
N TYR A 208 -12.86 -2.30 13.84
CA TYR A 208 -11.45 -2.53 14.17
C TYR A 208 -11.08 -4.02 14.17
N LEU A 209 -12.06 -4.89 14.21
CA LEU A 209 -11.88 -6.33 14.10
C LEU A 209 -12.60 -6.83 12.85
N ARG A 210 -12.22 -7.99 12.38
CA ARG A 210 -12.93 -8.72 11.32
C ARG A 210 -13.75 -9.83 11.94
N PRO A 211 -14.84 -10.28 11.29
CA PRO A 211 -15.56 -11.44 11.78
C PRO A 211 -14.65 -12.67 11.77
N ILE A 212 -14.78 -13.51 12.79
CA ILE A 212 -14.21 -14.86 12.73
C ILE A 212 -15.01 -15.64 11.69
N PRO A 213 -14.36 -16.26 10.68
CA PRO A 213 -15.07 -16.98 9.63
C PRO A 213 -15.98 -18.07 10.20
N GLN A 214 -17.21 -18.15 9.72
CA GLN A 214 -18.16 -19.17 10.18
C GLN A 214 -17.62 -20.58 9.98
N THR A 215 -16.96 -20.83 8.85
CA THR A 215 -16.32 -22.11 8.55
C THR A 215 -15.29 -22.52 9.60
N PHE A 216 -14.58 -21.55 10.20
CA PHE A 216 -13.65 -21.82 11.29
C PHE A 216 -14.39 -22.19 12.56
N LEU A 217 -15.46 -21.46 12.92
CA LEU A 217 -16.28 -21.76 14.09
C LEU A 217 -16.99 -23.12 13.98
N ASP A 218 -17.32 -23.55 12.77
CA ASP A 218 -18.03 -24.81 12.52
C ASP A 218 -17.17 -26.05 12.74
N ILE A 219 -15.85 -25.92 12.64
CA ILE A 219 -14.92 -27.05 12.86
C ILE A 219 -14.37 -27.14 14.28
N ILE A 220 -14.59 -26.10 15.11
CA ILE A 220 -14.13 -26.12 16.49
C ILE A 220 -15.00 -27.11 17.29
N GLN A 221 -14.32 -27.87 18.13
CA GLN A 221 -14.96 -28.79 19.07
C GLN A 221 -14.62 -28.37 20.52
N LYS A 222 -15.59 -28.53 21.39
CA LYS A 222 -15.47 -28.39 22.84
C LYS A 222 -15.99 -29.67 23.51
N ASP A 223 -15.19 -30.26 24.34
CA ASP A 223 -15.51 -31.50 25.03
C ASP A 223 -15.98 -32.65 24.11
N GLY A 224 -15.45 -32.70 22.90
CA GLY A 224 -15.76 -33.69 21.87
C GLY A 224 -17.03 -33.43 21.06
N HIS A 225 -17.67 -32.26 21.22
CA HIS A 225 -18.87 -31.87 20.47
C HIS A 225 -18.59 -30.63 19.64
N ALA A 226 -19.31 -30.47 18.52
CA ALA A 226 -19.36 -29.22 17.78
C ALA A 226 -19.93 -28.10 18.67
N LEU A 227 -19.42 -26.88 18.50
CA LEU A 227 -19.90 -25.72 19.24
C LEU A 227 -21.40 -25.50 18.98
N THR A 228 -22.16 -25.15 20.01
CA THR A 228 -23.54 -24.68 19.89
C THR A 228 -23.59 -23.30 19.23
N THR A 229 -24.77 -22.86 18.83
CA THR A 229 -24.95 -21.50 18.25
C THR A 229 -24.54 -20.42 19.23
N GLU A 230 -24.88 -20.59 20.51
CA GLU A 230 -24.54 -19.67 21.60
C GLU A 230 -23.02 -19.59 21.81
N GLU A 231 -22.35 -20.74 21.80
CA GLU A 231 -20.89 -20.81 21.94
C GLU A 231 -20.17 -20.17 20.74
N LYS A 232 -20.63 -20.39 19.52
CA LYS A 232 -20.10 -19.73 18.32
C LYS A 232 -20.30 -18.22 18.41
N SER A 233 -21.47 -17.77 18.83
CA SER A 233 -21.76 -16.34 19.01
C SER A 233 -20.87 -15.72 20.09
N ALA A 234 -20.61 -16.44 21.19
CA ALA A 234 -19.74 -15.96 22.26
C ALA A 234 -18.24 -15.89 21.84
N MET A 235 -17.84 -16.69 20.88
CA MET A 235 -16.48 -16.65 20.31
C MET A 235 -16.29 -15.57 19.25
N GLN A 236 -17.39 -15.07 18.67
CA GLN A 236 -17.33 -14.08 17.60
C GLN A 236 -16.85 -12.73 18.10
N ASN A 237 -16.18 -11.97 17.23
CA ASN A 237 -15.79 -10.61 17.53
C ASN A 237 -17.03 -9.70 17.70
N PRO A 238 -16.92 -8.66 18.56
CA PRO A 238 -18.06 -7.80 18.88
C PRO A 238 -18.72 -7.21 17.63
N GLY A 239 -20.03 -7.30 17.59
CA GLY A 239 -20.88 -6.73 16.53
C GLY A 239 -21.06 -7.59 15.27
N TYR A 240 -20.56 -8.83 15.29
CA TYR A 240 -20.77 -9.80 14.20
C TYR A 240 -21.62 -10.98 14.63
#